data_5809b9e5180c91e72c8f7caa1284f053
#
_entry.id   5809b9e5180c91e72c8f7caa1284f053
#
_cell.length_a   1.000
_cell.length_b   1.000
_cell.length_c   1.000
_cell.angle_alpha   90.00
_cell.angle_beta   90.00
_cell.angle_gamma   90.00
#
_symmetry.space_group_name_H-M   'P 1'
#
loop_
_entity.id
_entity.type
_entity.pdbx_description
1 polymer ?
#
loop_
_entity_poly.entity_id
_entity_poly.type
_entity_poly.pdbx_seq_one_letter_code
_entity_poly.pdbx_strand_id
1 'polypeptide(L)'
;MNIGYIHLDYGEWTTRSYNIQEIGLAKALEQMGHQTTIVYWMSPKDRRCGTEVNTTSNIKKVYLPYKRKFVHHVWPDFSLLLTLGIDVYHLQSDNLLCVPEAVSFCLKHNLKYYCYVGTVHSSSPKAISRWIMEKLSSRNFSAFKKTKVFCKTPTVVNELKQKGVTS
;
A
#
# COMPACT_ATOMS: atom_id res chain seq x y z
N MET A 1 14.85 8.17 10.63
CA MET A 1 14.42 7.87 9.25
C MET A 1 12.95 8.21 9.10
N ASN A 2 12.54 8.62 7.91
CA ASN A 2 11.13 8.78 7.56
C ASN A 2 10.62 7.53 6.81
N ILE A 3 9.68 6.80 7.40
CA ILE A 3 9.12 5.58 6.83
C ILE A 3 7.76 5.93 6.22
N GLY A 4 7.65 5.73 4.90
CA GLY A 4 6.40 5.98 4.18
C GLY A 4 5.50 4.75 4.22
N TYR A 5 4.33 4.85 4.84
CA TYR A 5 3.28 3.84 4.72
C TYR A 5 2.38 4.21 3.54
N ILE A 6 2.51 3.47 2.45
CA ILE A 6 1.83 3.79 1.19
C ILE A 6 0.64 2.86 1.01
N HIS A 7 -0.57 3.38 1.21
CA HIS A 7 -1.76 2.69 0.78
C HIS A 7 -1.78 2.55 -0.74
N LEU A 8 -2.22 1.41 -1.25
CA LEU A 8 -2.40 1.20 -2.68
C LEU A 8 -3.88 1.07 -3.07
N ASP A 9 -4.78 1.27 -2.11
CA ASP A 9 -6.23 1.34 -2.30
C ASP A 9 -6.76 2.79 -2.16
N TYR A 10 -8.07 2.94 -2.33
CA TYR A 10 -8.75 4.23 -2.27
C TYR A 10 -9.07 4.66 -0.85
N GLY A 11 -8.66 5.89 -0.53
CA GLY A 11 -9.15 6.64 0.62
C GLY A 11 -8.55 6.21 1.96
N GLU A 12 -9.02 6.89 2.99
CA GLU A 12 -8.73 6.59 4.39
C GLU A 12 -9.91 5.79 4.96
N TRP A 13 -9.64 4.58 5.45
CA TRP A 13 -10.65 3.76 6.10
C TRP A 13 -10.89 4.23 7.54
N THR A 14 -12.06 4.81 7.80
CA THR A 14 -12.45 5.35 9.10
C THR A 14 -13.50 4.49 9.79
N THR A 15 -13.34 3.18 9.84
CA THR A 15 -14.30 2.33 10.55
C THR A 15 -14.01 2.33 12.04
N ARG A 16 -15.02 2.64 12.85
CA ARG A 16 -14.94 2.71 14.32
C ARG A 16 -14.53 1.40 15.02
N SER A 17 -14.52 0.28 14.30
CA SER A 17 -14.34 -1.07 14.85
C SER A 17 -13.03 -1.73 14.46
N TYR A 18 -12.18 -1.11 13.64
CA TYR A 18 -10.95 -1.74 13.18
C TYR A 18 -9.72 -0.97 13.66
N ASN A 19 -8.77 -1.69 14.24
CA ASN A 19 -7.45 -1.15 14.51
C ASN A 19 -6.82 -0.79 13.16
N ILE A 20 -6.67 0.48 12.90
CA ILE A 20 -6.05 0.99 11.69
C ILE A 20 -4.57 0.63 11.79
N GLN A 21 -4.15 -0.39 11.05
CA GLN A 21 -2.81 -1.01 11.17
C GLN A 21 -1.70 0.02 10.96
N GLU A 22 -1.89 0.95 10.02
CA GLU A 22 -0.92 2.01 9.74
C GLU A 22 -0.69 2.95 10.92
N ILE A 23 -1.72 3.27 11.68
CA ILE A 23 -1.58 4.12 12.87
C ILE A 23 -0.87 3.37 13.99
N GLY A 24 -1.19 2.09 14.17
CA GLY A 24 -0.50 1.22 15.14
C GLY A 24 0.99 1.09 14.83
N LEU A 25 1.32 0.83 13.56
CA LEU A 25 2.71 0.76 13.10
C LEU A 25 3.42 2.11 13.25
N ALA A 26 2.78 3.21 12.86
CA ALA A 26 3.36 4.54 12.97
C ALA A 26 3.70 4.91 14.41
N LYS A 27 2.81 4.61 15.36
CA LYS A 27 3.07 4.83 16.80
C LYS A 27 4.24 3.98 17.32
N ALA A 28 4.34 2.71 16.90
CA ALA A 28 5.45 1.87 17.28
C ALA A 28 6.79 2.39 16.71
N LEU A 29 6.79 2.85 15.46
CA LEU A 29 7.96 3.46 14.83
C LEU A 29 8.36 4.79 15.49
N GLU A 30 7.39 5.60 15.91
CA GLU A 30 7.63 6.83 16.67
C GLU A 30 8.31 6.55 18.00
N GLN A 31 7.88 5.51 18.73
CA GLN A 31 8.53 5.07 19.99
C GLN A 31 9.99 4.63 19.75
N MET A 32 10.31 4.17 18.56
CA MET A 32 11.68 3.83 18.12
C MET A 32 12.48 5.03 17.60
N GLY A 33 11.94 6.24 17.67
CA GLY A 33 12.61 7.48 17.20
C GLY A 33 12.55 7.70 15.68
N HIS A 34 11.59 7.07 14.99
CA HIS A 34 11.38 7.26 13.55
C HIS A 34 10.23 8.21 13.26
N GLN A 35 10.27 8.83 12.08
CA GLN A 35 9.15 9.56 11.53
C GLN A 35 8.35 8.63 10.61
N THR A 36 7.04 8.89 10.49
CA THR A 36 6.17 8.14 9.58
C THR A 36 5.32 9.08 8.76
N THR A 37 5.33 8.89 7.44
CA THR A 37 4.45 9.55 6.50
C THR A 37 3.45 8.52 5.96
N ILE A 38 2.16 8.68 6.31
CA ILE A 38 1.08 7.80 5.85
C ILE A 38 0.43 8.46 4.62
N VAL A 39 0.44 7.76 3.49
CA VAL A 39 -0.07 8.29 2.22
C VAL A 39 -1.38 7.63 1.86
N TYR A 40 -2.41 8.44 1.65
CA TYR A 40 -3.73 8.05 1.16
C TYR A 40 -4.01 8.65 -0.23
N TRP A 41 -4.61 7.86 -1.12
CA TRP A 41 -4.99 8.34 -2.46
C TRP A 41 -6.46 8.73 -2.48
N MET A 42 -6.71 9.99 -2.82
CA MET A 42 -8.02 10.62 -2.76
C MET A 42 -8.51 11.04 -4.15
N SER A 43 -9.83 11.22 -4.27
CA SER A 43 -10.36 11.90 -5.45
C SER A 43 -9.77 13.30 -5.56
N PRO A 44 -9.37 13.78 -6.75
CA PRO A 44 -8.99 15.18 -6.93
C PRO A 44 -10.06 16.19 -6.51
N LYS A 45 -11.33 15.74 -6.42
CA LYS A 45 -12.47 16.54 -5.94
C LYS A 45 -12.69 16.47 -4.42
N ASP A 46 -11.99 15.60 -3.71
CA ASP A 46 -12.07 15.53 -2.24
C ASP A 46 -11.35 16.75 -1.66
N ARG A 47 -12.00 17.45 -0.71
CA ARG A 47 -11.45 18.63 -0.04
C ARG A 47 -10.14 18.39 0.70
N ARG A 48 -9.84 17.13 1.06
CA ARG A 48 -8.58 16.74 1.71
C ARG A 48 -7.45 16.51 0.72
N CYS A 49 -7.77 16.38 -0.59
CA CYS A 49 -6.76 16.12 -1.60
C CYS A 49 -5.75 17.27 -1.67
N GLY A 50 -4.46 16.94 -1.64
CA GLY A 50 -3.38 17.92 -1.60
C GLY A 50 -3.06 18.47 -0.20
N THR A 51 -3.70 17.95 0.87
CA THR A 51 -3.43 18.40 2.24
C THR A 51 -2.51 17.45 3.00
N GLU A 52 -1.85 17.98 4.02
CA GLU A 52 -1.09 17.24 5.02
C GLU A 52 -1.68 17.51 6.40
N VAL A 53 -1.73 16.48 7.24
CA VAL A 53 -2.22 16.56 8.62
C VAL A 53 -1.22 15.90 9.56
N ASN A 54 -0.64 16.66 10.47
CA ASN A 54 0.19 16.11 11.53
C ASN A 54 -0.70 15.47 12.59
N THR A 55 -0.50 14.19 12.85
CA THR A 55 -1.17 13.46 13.94
C THR A 55 -0.39 13.63 15.24
N THR A 56 0.95 13.58 15.13
CA THR A 56 1.92 13.91 16.18
C THR A 56 3.09 14.68 15.56
N SER A 57 4.13 14.99 16.34
CA SER A 57 5.36 15.60 15.82
C SER A 57 6.08 14.72 14.79
N ASN A 58 5.89 13.40 14.86
CA ASN A 58 6.60 12.41 14.04
C ASN A 58 5.69 11.61 13.11
N ILE A 59 4.37 11.79 13.17
CA ILE A 59 3.40 11.07 12.34
C ILE A 59 2.60 12.07 11.52
N LYS A 60 2.74 11.97 10.20
CA LYS A 60 2.08 12.82 9.22
C LYS A 60 1.21 11.98 8.29
N LYS A 61 -0.02 12.43 8.01
CA LYS A 61 -0.89 11.93 6.96
C LYS A 61 -0.83 12.85 5.75
N VAL A 62 -0.72 12.28 4.57
CA VAL A 62 -0.68 13.02 3.30
C VAL A 62 -1.75 12.47 2.37
N TYR A 63 -2.55 13.35 1.79
CA TYR A 63 -3.66 13.00 0.91
C TYR A 63 -3.34 13.43 -0.52
N LEU A 64 -3.00 12.46 -1.38
CA LEU A 64 -2.57 12.70 -2.76
C LEU A 64 -3.66 12.32 -3.77
N PRO A 65 -3.72 12.98 -4.94
CA PRO A 65 -4.67 12.62 -5.98
C PRO A 65 -4.33 11.29 -6.65
N TYR A 66 -5.34 10.50 -6.98
CA TYR A 66 -5.22 9.41 -7.94
C TYR A 66 -5.62 9.87 -9.35
N LYS A 67 -5.06 9.22 -10.38
CA LYS A 67 -5.40 9.48 -11.79
C LYS A 67 -6.67 8.77 -12.22
N ARG A 68 -6.85 7.52 -11.78
CA ARG A 68 -7.99 6.64 -12.14
C ARG A 68 -8.42 5.81 -10.95
N LYS A 69 -9.69 5.40 -10.95
CA LYS A 69 -10.28 4.53 -9.93
C LYS A 69 -11.21 3.51 -10.56
N PHE A 70 -11.16 2.28 -10.08
CA PHE A 70 -12.12 1.22 -10.37
C PHE A 70 -12.48 0.49 -9.07
N VAL A 71 -13.70 0.64 -8.62
CA VAL A 71 -14.18 0.19 -7.30
C VAL A 71 -13.30 0.79 -6.19
N HIS A 72 -12.48 0.00 -5.50
CA HIS A 72 -11.49 0.45 -4.50
C HIS A 72 -10.04 0.48 -5.04
N HIS A 73 -9.82 -0.05 -6.25
CA HIS A 73 -8.51 0.03 -6.89
C HIS A 73 -8.25 1.41 -7.45
N VAL A 74 -7.07 1.95 -7.19
CA VAL A 74 -6.63 3.24 -7.71
C VAL A 74 -5.39 3.10 -8.56
N TRP A 75 -5.18 4.05 -9.47
CA TRP A 75 -3.91 4.23 -10.20
C TRP A 75 -3.36 5.60 -9.82
N PRO A 76 -2.44 5.62 -8.85
CA PRO A 76 -1.81 6.85 -8.38
C PRO A 76 -0.86 7.48 -9.39
N ASP A 77 -0.53 8.74 -9.17
CA ASP A 77 0.70 9.31 -9.68
C ASP A 77 1.83 9.10 -8.67
N PHE A 78 2.54 8.00 -8.79
CA PHE A 78 3.61 7.66 -7.85
C PHE A 78 4.75 8.68 -7.82
N SER A 79 4.93 9.52 -8.86
CA SER A 79 5.96 10.55 -8.87
C SER A 79 5.82 11.56 -7.71
N LEU A 80 4.60 11.75 -7.21
CA LEU A 80 4.33 12.61 -6.05
C LEU A 80 5.00 12.09 -4.76
N LEU A 81 5.29 10.80 -4.67
CA LEU A 81 5.97 10.23 -3.51
C LEU A 81 7.43 10.72 -3.37
N LEU A 82 8.07 11.13 -4.47
CA LEU A 82 9.46 11.59 -4.46
C LEU A 82 9.64 12.93 -3.72
N THR A 83 8.56 13.70 -3.56
CA THR A 83 8.59 15.00 -2.89
C THR A 83 8.42 14.90 -1.37
N LEU A 84 8.13 13.70 -0.83
CA LEU A 84 7.75 13.53 0.57
C LEU A 84 8.94 13.27 1.51
N GLY A 85 10.16 13.16 1.00
CA GLY A 85 11.35 12.88 1.81
C GLY A 85 11.30 11.55 2.54
N ILE A 86 10.76 10.50 1.89
CA ILE A 86 10.64 9.16 2.46
C ILE A 86 11.93 8.38 2.23
N ASP A 87 12.49 7.81 3.30
CA ASP A 87 13.71 7.00 3.26
C ASP A 87 13.43 5.53 2.91
N VAL A 88 12.30 4.98 3.39
CA VAL A 88 11.90 3.59 3.16
C VAL A 88 10.40 3.52 2.89
N TYR A 89 10.00 2.85 1.82
CA TYR A 89 8.60 2.72 1.40
C TYR A 89 8.02 1.36 1.83
N HIS A 90 7.05 1.40 2.75
CA HIS A 90 6.18 0.28 3.07
C HIS A 90 4.98 0.31 2.12
N LEU A 91 4.95 -0.59 1.14
CA LEU A 91 3.83 -0.70 0.21
C LEU A 91 2.80 -1.67 0.77
N GLN A 92 1.62 -1.19 1.13
CA GLN A 92 0.50 -2.08 1.47
C GLN A 92 -0.06 -2.70 0.19
N SER A 93 0.40 -3.90 -0.12
CA SER A 93 0.30 -4.52 -1.45
C SER A 93 -0.66 -5.70 -1.47
N ASP A 94 -1.79 -5.58 -0.81
CA ASP A 94 -2.84 -6.61 -0.82
C ASP A 94 -3.26 -6.94 -2.27
N ASN A 95 -4.39 -7.56 -2.48
CA ASN A 95 -4.89 -7.91 -3.81
C ASN A 95 -5.30 -6.67 -4.64
N LEU A 96 -4.36 -5.75 -4.92
CA LEU A 96 -4.57 -4.46 -5.59
C LEU A 96 -3.94 -4.42 -6.98
N LEU A 97 -4.64 -3.82 -7.94
CA LEU A 97 -4.25 -3.84 -9.35
C LEU A 97 -3.05 -2.97 -9.68
N CYS A 98 -2.76 -1.93 -8.88
CA CYS A 98 -1.63 -1.03 -9.10
C CYS A 98 -0.30 -1.50 -8.48
N VAL A 99 -0.26 -2.68 -7.85
CA VAL A 99 0.97 -3.22 -7.23
C VAL A 99 2.11 -3.34 -8.23
N PRO A 100 1.94 -3.87 -9.46
CA PRO A 100 3.04 -3.96 -10.42
C PRO A 100 3.61 -2.60 -10.79
N GLU A 101 2.76 -1.59 -10.93
CA GLU A 101 3.16 -0.21 -11.23
C GLU A 101 3.92 0.42 -10.06
N ALA A 102 3.47 0.20 -8.81
CA ALA A 102 4.15 0.68 -7.61
C ALA A 102 5.55 0.07 -7.47
N VAL A 103 5.68 -1.26 -7.65
CA VAL A 103 6.95 -1.97 -7.61
C VAL A 103 7.88 -1.49 -8.74
N SER A 104 7.37 -1.36 -9.96
CA SER A 104 8.14 -0.85 -11.09
C SER A 104 8.64 0.58 -10.87
N PHE A 105 7.81 1.42 -10.26
CA PHE A 105 8.18 2.79 -9.90
C PHE A 105 9.33 2.78 -8.89
N CYS A 106 9.24 2.01 -7.81
CA CYS A 106 10.30 1.92 -6.81
C CYS A 106 11.61 1.40 -7.39
N LEU A 107 11.56 0.38 -8.25
CA LEU A 107 12.75 -0.14 -8.94
C LEU A 107 13.37 0.91 -9.87
N LYS A 108 12.56 1.58 -10.69
CA LYS A 108 13.02 2.61 -11.62
C LYS A 108 13.76 3.76 -10.93
N HIS A 109 13.30 4.14 -9.75
CA HIS A 109 13.86 5.26 -8.99
C HIS A 109 14.85 4.81 -7.91
N ASN A 110 15.23 3.53 -7.88
CA ASN A 110 16.17 2.94 -6.91
C ASN A 110 15.79 3.25 -5.45
N LEU A 111 14.48 3.19 -5.14
CA LEU A 111 13.96 3.46 -3.81
C LEU A 111 14.16 2.25 -2.89
N LYS A 112 14.36 2.48 -1.60
CA LYS A 112 14.34 1.42 -0.58
C LYS A 112 12.88 1.10 -0.26
N TYR A 113 12.43 -0.10 -0.56
CA TYR A 113 11.03 -0.48 -0.36
C TYR A 113 10.87 -1.97 -0.06
N TYR A 114 9.71 -2.31 0.46
CA TYR A 114 9.21 -3.68 0.60
C TYR A 114 7.69 -3.70 0.45
N CYS A 115 7.16 -4.87 0.06
CA CYS A 115 5.74 -5.10 -0.02
C CYS A 115 5.24 -5.77 1.26
N TYR A 116 4.13 -5.30 1.82
CA TYR A 116 3.40 -5.95 2.89
C TYR A 116 2.11 -6.53 2.33
N VAL A 117 1.91 -7.84 2.49
CA VAL A 117 0.77 -8.57 1.91
C VAL A 117 -0.06 -9.21 3.00
N GLY A 118 -1.27 -8.71 3.18
CA GLY A 118 -2.26 -9.22 4.13
C GLY A 118 -3.16 -10.30 3.52
N THR A 119 -3.41 -10.23 2.20
CA THR A 119 -4.22 -11.21 1.46
C THR A 119 -3.82 -11.25 -0.02
N VAL A 120 -3.95 -12.40 -0.63
CA VAL A 120 -3.75 -12.62 -2.07
C VAL A 120 -5.06 -12.96 -2.80
N HIS A 121 -6.15 -13.06 -2.06
CA HIS A 121 -7.48 -13.39 -2.58
C HIS A 121 -8.40 -12.18 -2.64
N SER A 122 -9.34 -12.23 -3.58
CA SER A 122 -10.42 -11.24 -3.65
C SER A 122 -11.47 -11.51 -2.59
N SER A 123 -11.89 -10.48 -1.86
CA SER A 123 -13.00 -10.51 -0.91
C SER A 123 -14.39 -10.44 -1.56
N SER A 124 -14.48 -10.45 -2.90
CA SER A 124 -15.75 -10.34 -3.60
C SER A 124 -16.69 -11.52 -3.26
N PRO A 125 -17.95 -11.27 -2.87
CA PRO A 125 -18.92 -12.31 -2.57
C PRO A 125 -19.38 -13.08 -3.82
N LYS A 126 -19.29 -12.44 -5.01
CA LYS A 126 -19.71 -13.05 -6.29
C LYS A 126 -18.56 -13.86 -6.87
N ALA A 127 -18.78 -15.16 -7.13
CA ALA A 127 -17.76 -16.08 -7.63
C ALA A 127 -17.10 -15.61 -8.94
N ILE A 128 -17.89 -15.11 -9.90
CA ILE A 128 -17.38 -14.62 -11.18
C ILE A 128 -16.49 -13.39 -10.97
N SER A 129 -16.92 -12.42 -10.16
CA SER A 129 -16.14 -11.24 -9.84
C SER A 129 -14.82 -11.61 -9.12
N ARG A 130 -14.89 -12.58 -8.19
CA ARG A 130 -13.72 -13.10 -7.50
C ARG A 130 -12.72 -13.71 -8.48
N TRP A 131 -13.18 -14.59 -9.37
CA TRP A 131 -12.34 -15.21 -10.39
C TRP A 131 -11.66 -14.18 -11.31
N ILE A 132 -12.43 -13.20 -11.80
CA ILE A 132 -11.87 -12.11 -12.64
C ILE A 132 -10.80 -11.35 -11.87
N MET A 133 -11.07 -10.96 -10.62
CA MET A 133 -10.13 -10.19 -9.79
C MET A 133 -8.86 -10.99 -9.48
N GLU A 134 -9.00 -12.28 -9.17
CA GLU A 134 -7.85 -13.17 -8.93
C GLU A 134 -6.98 -13.32 -10.18
N LYS A 135 -7.60 -13.42 -11.37
CA LYS A 135 -6.87 -13.47 -12.64
C LYS A 135 -6.13 -12.14 -12.91
N LEU A 136 -6.77 -11.00 -12.69
CA LEU A 136 -6.15 -9.69 -12.88
C LEU A 136 -5.01 -9.46 -11.88
N SER A 137 -5.22 -9.80 -10.61
CA SER A 137 -4.22 -9.63 -9.56
C SER A 137 -3.09 -10.67 -9.60
N SER A 138 -3.22 -11.73 -10.42
CA SER A 138 -2.12 -12.69 -10.61
C SER A 138 -0.83 -12.02 -11.14
N ARG A 139 -0.95 -10.86 -11.78
CA ARG A 139 0.19 -10.00 -12.18
C ARG A 139 1.03 -9.55 -10.98
N ASN A 140 0.43 -9.45 -9.79
CA ASN A 140 1.11 -9.04 -8.58
C ASN A 140 2.21 -10.04 -8.18
N PHE A 141 2.02 -11.35 -8.43
CA PHE A 141 3.04 -12.36 -8.14
C PHE A 141 4.33 -12.11 -8.91
N SER A 142 4.24 -11.63 -10.15
CA SER A 142 5.42 -11.26 -10.95
C SER A 142 6.14 -10.03 -10.37
N ALA A 143 5.42 -9.12 -9.76
CA ALA A 143 5.99 -7.98 -9.06
C ALA A 143 6.64 -8.42 -7.73
N PHE A 144 5.96 -9.25 -6.95
CA PHE A 144 6.46 -9.75 -5.66
C PHE A 144 7.76 -10.56 -5.80
N LYS A 145 7.97 -11.28 -6.91
CA LYS A 145 9.24 -11.97 -7.20
C LYS A 145 10.45 -11.05 -7.32
N LYS A 146 10.24 -9.75 -7.47
CA LYS A 146 11.29 -8.73 -7.68
C LYS A 146 11.62 -7.93 -6.42
N THR A 147 11.01 -8.26 -5.27
CA THR A 147 11.14 -7.46 -4.04
C THR A 147 11.07 -8.32 -2.79
N LYS A 148 11.45 -7.74 -1.66
CA LYS A 148 11.18 -8.35 -0.34
C LYS A 148 9.70 -8.24 -0.04
N VAL A 149 9.11 -9.33 0.43
CA VAL A 149 7.69 -9.41 0.79
C VAL A 149 7.56 -9.83 2.25
N PHE A 150 6.85 -9.04 3.03
CA PHE A 150 6.43 -9.39 4.39
C PHE A 150 4.96 -9.78 4.36
N CYS A 151 4.63 -10.92 4.93
CA CYS A 151 3.28 -11.48 4.94
C CYS A 151 2.66 -11.35 6.31
N LYS A 152 1.36 -11.02 6.34
CA LYS A 152 0.60 -10.87 7.58
C LYS A 152 0.44 -12.19 8.34
N THR A 153 0.32 -13.31 7.64
CA THR A 153 0.05 -14.63 8.22
C THR A 153 0.85 -15.73 7.54
N PRO A 154 1.12 -16.86 8.24
CA PRO A 154 1.74 -18.03 7.62
C PRO A 154 0.99 -18.57 6.40
N THR A 155 -0.34 -18.45 6.38
CA THR A 155 -1.17 -18.83 5.22
C THR A 155 -0.78 -18.05 3.98
N VAL A 156 -0.66 -16.73 4.08
CA VAL A 156 -0.23 -15.87 2.96
C VAL A 156 1.17 -16.22 2.49
N VAL A 157 2.09 -16.55 3.43
CA VAL A 157 3.44 -17.03 3.07
C VAL A 157 3.37 -18.29 2.21
N ASN A 158 2.57 -19.28 2.62
CA ASN A 158 2.44 -20.54 1.90
C ASN A 158 1.81 -20.33 0.50
N GLU A 159 0.79 -19.50 0.41
CA GLU A 159 0.14 -19.16 -0.87
C GLU A 159 1.11 -18.46 -1.84
N LEU A 160 1.90 -17.52 -1.35
CA LEU A 160 2.92 -16.85 -2.16
C LEU A 160 4.02 -17.80 -2.60
N LYS A 161 4.49 -18.69 -1.72
CA LYS A 161 5.47 -19.74 -2.08
C LYS A 161 4.96 -20.66 -3.19
N GLN A 162 3.68 -21.08 -3.13
CA GLN A 162 3.04 -21.87 -4.19
C GLN A 162 3.01 -21.15 -5.55
N LYS A 163 3.03 -19.82 -5.55
CA LYS A 163 3.13 -18.97 -6.75
C LYS A 163 4.58 -18.64 -7.14
N GLY A 164 5.56 -19.24 -6.46
CA GLY A 164 6.98 -19.06 -6.72
C GLY A 164 7.52 -17.69 -6.26
N VAL A 165 6.89 -17.08 -5.26
CA VAL A 165 7.42 -15.90 -4.56
C VAL A 165 8.21 -16.42 -3.37
N THR A 166 9.53 -16.20 -3.39
CA THR A 166 10.45 -16.49 -2.27
C THR A 166 10.76 -15.18 -1.60
N SER A 167 10.32 -15.00 -0.36
CA SER A 167 10.64 -13.83 0.48
C SER A 167 12.00 -13.98 1.10
#